data_382ca5cdcb17691ce538f985cc6e897b
#
_entry.id   382ca5cdcb17691ce538f985cc6e897b
#
_cell.length_a   1.000
_cell.length_b   1.000
_cell.length_c   1.000
_cell.angle_alpha   90.00
_cell.angle_beta   90.00
_cell.angle_gamma   90.00
#
_symmetry.space_group_name_H-M   'P 1'
#
loop_
_entity.id
_entity.type
_entity.pdbx_description
1 polymer ?
#
loop_
_entity_poly.entity_id
_entity_poly.type
_entity_poly.pdbx_seq_one_letter_code
_entity_poly.pdbx_strand_id
1 'polypeptide(L)'
;MKEVHLVLATAFILIFAAIFSLIVSKYIPKISPNYVSIFVGILCGLIPPVSQHVATFNAEVFMILLVAPLLFYEGQATAFSFVRHHLKVIVGITVIMVALSTLLAGFSLHYFLGLSLPLAFVMAAISTPTDATATASVSEGLELPKKTNSLLKLESLFNDASGLVLLQATAVWLVLDELSIQHIMTDFFVLAIGGVLVGFIISMLLMYFRQHILRVFINTVSIQTLIYLVTPFMIYIIAEELHLSGIIAVVVSGLLHNSEERVALFADARQNFTAREFQRVFADLLNSLVFVVFGITSTKIMLEQFSWLNISLWGLSGLILYLVNLLVRYCYARFKLKENNLDAWLFAIGGVHGAVTLALVFTLPGLGVASEHFNLILMSELTLIILSMLVPTIVLRFILPKEPNRAETLAKLDQVRSEMVQAGITEVHKMKLPTPITKLVIAYLKDQSRESTLKEFTKRWHRITRLPKIRNSRFQHMQVRIFQRCFFAERAYIRQAIHEGKLTFEEAYFIYEELLLAEALLIDPYNEEE
;
A
#
# COMPACT_ATOMS: atom_id res chain seq x y z
N MET A 1 23.81 21.65 14.12
CA MET A 1 24.05 21.59 12.66
C MET A 1 24.38 20.20 12.16
N LYS A 2 25.35 19.46 12.76
CA LYS A 2 25.68 18.08 12.30
C LYS A 2 24.51 17.11 12.34
N GLU A 3 23.68 17.12 13.38
CA GLU A 3 22.51 16.25 13.49
C GLU A 3 21.44 16.56 12.42
N VAL A 4 21.18 17.84 12.14
CA VAL A 4 20.24 18.23 11.08
C VAL A 4 20.71 17.78 9.71
N HIS A 5 22.03 17.91 9.43
CA HIS A 5 22.62 17.40 8.19
C HIS A 5 22.51 15.88 8.10
N LEU A 6 22.67 15.16 9.20
CA LEU A 6 22.54 13.69 9.24
C LEU A 6 21.10 13.26 8.96
N VAL A 7 20.10 13.89 9.58
CA VAL A 7 18.69 13.60 9.36
C VAL A 7 18.29 13.89 7.91
N LEU A 8 18.69 15.03 7.36
CA LEU A 8 18.41 15.38 5.96
C LEU A 8 19.09 14.41 4.99
N ALA A 9 20.35 14.05 5.23
CA ALA A 9 21.06 13.05 4.41
C ALA A 9 20.38 11.69 4.48
N THR A 10 19.96 11.24 5.67
CA THR A 10 19.20 10.00 5.87
C THR A 10 17.91 10.01 5.04
N ALA A 11 17.10 11.06 5.18
CA ALA A 11 15.84 11.18 4.45
C ALA A 11 16.06 11.15 2.93
N PHE A 12 17.06 11.90 2.44
CA PHE A 12 17.38 11.95 1.02
C PHE A 12 17.84 10.58 0.48
N ILE A 13 18.74 9.90 1.19
CA ILE A 13 19.22 8.56 0.81
C ILE A 13 18.07 7.56 0.75
N LEU A 14 17.21 7.56 1.75
CA LEU A 14 16.10 6.62 1.83
C LEU A 14 15.06 6.86 0.73
N ILE A 15 14.66 8.12 0.50
CA ILE A 15 13.71 8.47 -0.56
C ILE A 15 14.29 8.11 -1.94
N PHE A 16 15.56 8.44 -2.17
CA PHE A 16 16.21 8.11 -3.44
C PHE A 16 16.31 6.58 -3.65
N ALA A 17 16.72 5.83 -2.62
CA ALA A 17 16.79 4.38 -2.67
C ALA A 17 15.40 3.74 -2.92
N ALA A 18 14.35 4.26 -2.27
CA ALA A 18 12.98 3.80 -2.48
C ALA A 18 12.48 4.07 -3.90
N ILE A 19 12.67 5.29 -4.41
CA ILE A 19 12.30 5.64 -5.81
C ILE A 19 13.08 4.78 -6.80
N PHE A 20 14.40 4.61 -6.60
CA PHE A 20 15.23 3.76 -7.44
C PHE A 20 14.73 2.31 -7.44
N SER A 21 14.40 1.78 -6.27
CA SER A 21 13.82 0.44 -6.10
C SER A 21 12.49 0.29 -6.87
N LEU A 22 11.59 1.27 -6.77
CA LEU A 22 10.31 1.27 -7.51
C LEU A 22 10.53 1.33 -9.03
N ILE A 23 11.52 2.09 -9.50
CA ILE A 23 11.87 2.15 -10.92
C ILE A 23 12.40 0.79 -11.38
N VAL A 24 13.37 0.21 -10.66
CA VAL A 24 13.97 -1.08 -11.01
C VAL A 24 12.94 -2.20 -11.01
N SER A 25 12.01 -2.22 -10.06
CA SER A 25 10.94 -3.23 -10.00
C SER A 25 10.05 -3.24 -11.25
N LYS A 26 9.87 -2.09 -11.91
CA LYS A 26 9.12 -1.98 -13.19
C LYS A 26 9.81 -2.70 -14.35
N TYR A 27 11.15 -2.77 -14.33
CA TYR A 27 11.93 -3.49 -15.35
C TYR A 27 12.01 -5.00 -15.09
N ILE A 28 11.69 -5.44 -13.86
CA ILE A 28 11.74 -6.85 -13.46
C ILE A 28 10.36 -7.31 -12.96
N PRO A 29 9.33 -7.35 -13.82
CA PRO A 29 7.94 -7.56 -13.41
C PRO A 29 7.65 -8.94 -12.78
N LYS A 30 8.64 -9.85 -12.78
CA LYS A 30 8.50 -11.18 -12.16
C LYS A 30 8.90 -11.22 -10.69
N ILE A 31 9.48 -10.13 -10.17
CA ILE A 31 9.97 -10.03 -8.80
C ILE A 31 9.15 -8.96 -8.08
N SER A 32 8.61 -9.32 -6.92
CA SER A 32 7.87 -8.36 -6.07
C SER A 32 8.72 -7.11 -5.78
N PRO A 33 8.14 -5.90 -5.85
CA PRO A 33 8.81 -4.64 -5.50
C PRO A 33 9.49 -4.68 -4.13
N ASN A 34 8.90 -5.40 -3.18
CA ASN A 34 9.43 -5.52 -1.82
C ASN A 34 10.81 -6.21 -1.77
N TYR A 35 11.01 -7.25 -2.57
CA TYR A 35 12.35 -7.88 -2.68
C TYR A 35 13.39 -6.95 -3.27
N VAL A 36 13.00 -6.16 -4.28
CA VAL A 36 13.90 -5.18 -4.89
C VAL A 36 14.27 -4.11 -3.85
N SER A 37 13.31 -3.66 -3.04
CA SER A 37 13.53 -2.68 -1.97
C SER A 37 14.45 -3.22 -0.88
N ILE A 38 14.26 -4.47 -0.44
CA ILE A 38 15.17 -5.13 0.51
C ILE A 38 16.59 -5.21 -0.08
N PHE A 39 16.71 -5.64 -1.34
CA PHE A 39 18.01 -5.78 -2.00
C PHE A 39 18.73 -4.44 -2.15
N VAL A 40 18.04 -3.40 -2.57
CA VAL A 40 18.59 -2.03 -2.63
C VAL A 40 19.00 -1.56 -1.24
N GLY A 41 18.21 -1.83 -0.21
CA GLY A 41 18.53 -1.55 1.19
C GLY A 41 19.80 -2.28 1.64
N ILE A 42 19.96 -3.55 1.30
CA ILE A 42 21.19 -4.34 1.58
C ILE A 42 22.40 -3.69 0.90
N LEU A 43 22.30 -3.33 -0.38
CA LEU A 43 23.37 -2.65 -1.10
C LEU A 43 23.74 -1.31 -0.43
N CYS A 44 22.76 -0.51 -0.04
CA CYS A 44 22.98 0.73 0.71
C CYS A 44 23.69 0.47 2.06
N GLY A 45 23.31 -0.60 2.76
CA GLY A 45 23.92 -1.02 4.02
C GLY A 45 25.39 -1.47 3.89
N LEU A 46 25.72 -2.10 2.75
CA LEU A 46 27.10 -2.55 2.44
C LEU A 46 28.03 -1.41 2.05
N ILE A 47 27.53 -0.25 1.64
CA ILE A 47 28.34 0.90 1.22
C ILE A 47 28.63 1.78 2.44
N PRO A 48 29.88 1.80 2.99
CA PRO A 48 30.20 2.51 4.24
C PRO A 48 29.83 4.00 4.22
N PRO A 49 30.08 4.79 3.15
CA PRO A 49 29.67 6.19 3.09
C PRO A 49 28.16 6.39 3.23
N VAL A 50 27.34 5.46 2.72
CA VAL A 50 25.88 5.53 2.79
C VAL A 50 25.40 5.09 4.18
N SER A 51 25.88 3.93 4.65
CA SER A 51 25.42 3.35 5.92
C SER A 51 25.77 4.21 7.15
N GLN A 52 26.89 4.93 7.12
CA GLN A 52 27.28 5.85 8.20
C GLN A 52 26.42 7.12 8.27
N HIS A 53 25.83 7.54 7.16
CA HIS A 53 24.94 8.69 7.10
C HIS A 53 23.46 8.36 7.36
N VAL A 54 23.13 7.07 7.46
CA VAL A 54 21.77 6.65 7.87
C VAL A 54 21.74 6.56 9.39
N ALA A 55 21.03 7.52 10.00
CA ALA A 55 20.81 7.56 11.46
C ALA A 55 20.07 6.31 11.96
N THR A 56 20.25 5.99 13.23
CA THR A 56 19.39 4.99 13.89
C THR A 56 17.95 5.45 13.86
N PHE A 57 17.07 4.58 13.43
CA PHE A 57 15.64 4.92 13.28
C PHE A 57 15.00 5.12 14.65
N ASN A 58 14.32 6.25 14.83
CA ASN A 58 13.41 6.45 15.93
C ASN A 58 12.09 5.72 15.61
N ALA A 59 11.67 4.83 16.51
CA ALA A 59 10.46 4.04 16.35
C ALA A 59 9.21 4.89 16.19
N GLU A 60 9.09 5.96 16.96
CA GLU A 60 7.96 6.88 16.95
C GLU A 60 7.83 7.59 15.58
N VAL A 61 8.96 8.11 15.07
CA VAL A 61 9.02 8.72 13.74
C VAL A 61 8.64 7.69 12.66
N PHE A 62 9.09 6.44 12.79
CA PHE A 62 8.75 5.38 11.85
C PHE A 62 7.24 5.07 11.87
N MET A 63 6.66 4.95 13.04
CA MET A 63 5.21 4.69 13.21
C MET A 63 4.38 5.84 12.64
N ILE A 64 4.72 7.09 12.95
CA ILE A 64 3.97 8.26 12.50
C ILE A 64 4.11 8.45 10.99
N LEU A 65 5.34 8.44 10.46
CA LEU A 65 5.59 8.84 9.07
C LEU A 65 5.34 7.73 8.04
N LEU A 66 5.50 6.48 8.43
CA LEU A 66 5.41 5.36 7.49
C LEU A 66 4.19 4.48 7.74
N VAL A 67 4.01 4.00 8.98
CA VAL A 67 2.98 3.00 9.29
C VAL A 67 1.58 3.61 9.33
N ALA A 68 1.41 4.74 10.01
CA ALA A 68 0.10 5.36 10.14
C ALA A 68 -0.54 5.71 8.78
N PRO A 69 0.12 6.41 7.84
CA PRO A 69 -0.47 6.66 6.54
C PRO A 69 -0.66 5.37 5.71
N LEU A 70 0.22 4.38 5.83
CA LEU A 70 0.06 3.11 5.13
C LEU A 70 -1.24 2.40 5.55
N LEU A 71 -1.47 2.26 6.87
CA LEU A 71 -2.67 1.64 7.42
C LEU A 71 -3.95 2.44 7.12
N PHE A 72 -3.85 3.78 7.08
CA PHE A 72 -4.97 4.62 6.66
C PHE A 72 -5.40 4.30 5.22
N TYR A 73 -4.44 4.19 4.29
CA TYR A 73 -4.74 3.89 2.90
C TYR A 73 -5.26 2.46 2.70
N GLU A 74 -4.77 1.49 3.46
CA GLU A 74 -5.32 0.13 3.48
C GLU A 74 -6.77 0.10 4.00
N GLY A 75 -7.03 0.83 5.08
CA GLY A 75 -8.38 1.02 5.62
C GLY A 75 -9.31 1.65 4.59
N GLN A 76 -8.84 2.68 3.87
CA GLN A 76 -9.59 3.34 2.83
C GLN A 76 -9.82 2.47 1.58
N ALA A 77 -8.89 1.59 1.24
CA ALA A 77 -9.09 0.61 0.17
C ALA A 77 -10.15 -0.45 0.51
N THR A 78 -10.62 -0.50 1.77
CA THR A 78 -11.55 -1.51 2.27
C THR A 78 -12.95 -0.94 2.50
N ALA A 79 -13.98 -1.62 1.98
CA ALA A 79 -15.36 -1.17 2.13
C ALA A 79 -15.88 -1.36 3.56
N PHE A 80 -16.35 -0.30 4.21
CA PHE A 80 -16.95 -0.36 5.56
C PHE A 80 -18.13 -1.35 5.66
N SER A 81 -18.97 -1.41 4.63
CA SER A 81 -20.08 -2.39 4.59
C SER A 81 -19.58 -3.83 4.63
N PHE A 82 -18.45 -4.11 3.99
CA PHE A 82 -17.82 -5.43 3.99
C PHE A 82 -17.31 -5.81 5.39
N VAL A 83 -16.64 -4.89 6.07
CA VAL A 83 -16.18 -5.07 7.46
C VAL A 83 -17.35 -5.34 8.41
N ARG A 84 -18.41 -4.53 8.32
CA ARG A 84 -19.60 -4.68 9.18
C ARG A 84 -20.27 -6.04 9.04
N HIS A 85 -20.33 -6.61 7.84
CA HIS A 85 -20.93 -7.93 7.62
C HIS A 85 -20.06 -9.09 8.12
N HIS A 86 -18.77 -8.88 8.28
CA HIS A 86 -17.81 -9.92 8.66
C HIS A 86 -17.23 -9.78 10.07
N LEU A 87 -17.80 -8.92 10.94
CA LEU A 87 -17.27 -8.63 12.28
C LEU A 87 -16.93 -9.88 13.11
N LYS A 88 -17.79 -10.91 13.10
CA LYS A 88 -17.54 -12.16 13.83
C LYS A 88 -16.32 -12.92 13.31
N VAL A 89 -16.12 -12.91 12.00
CA VAL A 89 -14.96 -13.53 11.35
C VAL A 89 -13.72 -12.72 11.67
N ILE A 90 -13.79 -11.38 11.58
CA ILE A 90 -12.70 -10.47 11.92
C ILE A 90 -12.22 -10.72 13.35
N VAL A 91 -13.10 -10.64 14.34
CA VAL A 91 -12.73 -10.92 15.75
C VAL A 91 -12.11 -12.31 15.90
N GLY A 92 -12.62 -13.30 15.18
CA GLY A 92 -12.07 -14.65 15.19
C GLY A 92 -10.64 -14.73 14.67
N ILE A 93 -10.35 -14.14 13.50
CA ILE A 93 -9.02 -14.21 12.88
C ILE A 93 -8.02 -13.23 13.49
N THR A 94 -8.48 -12.09 14.02
CA THR A 94 -7.57 -11.06 14.54
C THR A 94 -7.33 -11.14 16.04
N VAL A 95 -8.23 -11.74 16.82
CA VAL A 95 -8.06 -11.89 18.26
C VAL A 95 -7.76 -13.34 18.63
N ILE A 96 -8.68 -14.27 18.27
CA ILE A 96 -8.54 -15.66 18.70
C ILE A 96 -7.36 -16.35 18.02
N MET A 97 -7.24 -16.22 16.69
CA MET A 97 -6.15 -16.86 15.95
C MET A 97 -4.80 -16.24 16.33
N VAL A 98 -4.72 -14.91 16.48
CA VAL A 98 -3.51 -14.19 16.91
C VAL A 98 -3.08 -14.66 18.31
N ALA A 99 -3.99 -14.74 19.28
CA ALA A 99 -3.69 -15.25 20.61
C ALA A 99 -3.19 -16.70 20.58
N LEU A 100 -3.82 -17.58 19.78
CA LEU A 100 -3.37 -18.96 19.59
C LEU A 100 -1.99 -19.04 18.95
N SER A 101 -1.72 -18.20 17.94
CA SER A 101 -0.40 -18.11 17.31
C SER A 101 0.66 -17.68 18.30
N THR A 102 0.41 -16.62 19.07
CA THR A 102 1.34 -16.12 20.09
C THR A 102 1.63 -17.18 21.16
N LEU A 103 0.59 -17.85 21.66
CA LEU A 103 0.76 -18.91 22.66
C LEU A 103 1.60 -20.05 22.13
N LEU A 104 1.23 -20.61 20.99
CA LEU A 104 1.93 -21.77 20.42
C LEU A 104 3.35 -21.43 19.97
N ALA A 105 3.56 -20.26 19.35
CA ALA A 105 4.88 -19.83 18.92
C ALA A 105 5.80 -19.51 20.12
N GLY A 106 5.30 -18.82 21.15
CA GLY A 106 6.04 -18.52 22.36
C GLY A 106 6.49 -19.78 23.11
N PHE A 107 5.58 -20.74 23.33
CA PHE A 107 5.96 -22.02 23.93
C PHE A 107 6.91 -22.84 23.05
N SER A 108 6.76 -22.80 21.73
CA SER A 108 7.65 -23.51 20.81
C SER A 108 9.08 -22.94 20.86
N LEU A 109 9.23 -21.61 20.84
CA LEU A 109 10.55 -20.97 20.97
C LEU A 109 11.21 -21.29 22.32
N HIS A 110 10.43 -21.24 23.42
CA HIS A 110 10.95 -21.61 24.73
C HIS A 110 11.41 -23.07 24.79
N TYR A 111 10.59 -24.00 24.32
CA TYR A 111 10.86 -25.43 24.40
C TYR A 111 12.00 -25.87 23.48
N PHE A 112 12.04 -25.41 22.23
CA PHE A 112 13.02 -25.87 21.24
C PHE A 112 14.35 -25.13 21.31
N LEU A 113 14.34 -23.85 21.70
CA LEU A 113 15.55 -23.00 21.69
C LEU A 113 16.00 -22.57 23.09
N GLY A 114 15.25 -22.91 24.14
CA GLY A 114 15.60 -22.57 25.53
C GLY A 114 15.55 -21.06 25.83
N LEU A 115 14.84 -20.27 25.01
CA LEU A 115 14.67 -18.84 25.26
C LEU A 115 13.83 -18.62 26.51
N SER A 116 14.05 -17.52 27.25
CA SER A 116 13.18 -17.16 28.37
C SER A 116 11.73 -16.98 27.88
N LEU A 117 10.75 -17.37 28.70
CA LEU A 117 9.33 -17.25 28.31
C LEU A 117 8.96 -15.84 27.87
N PRO A 118 9.29 -14.75 28.63
CA PRO A 118 8.93 -13.41 28.19
C PRO A 118 9.52 -13.05 26.83
N LEU A 119 10.79 -13.37 26.58
CA LEU A 119 11.44 -13.09 25.29
C LEU A 119 10.78 -13.88 24.14
N ALA A 120 10.51 -15.16 24.35
CA ALA A 120 9.83 -16.00 23.38
C ALA A 120 8.43 -15.46 23.02
N PHE A 121 7.70 -14.93 24.01
CA PHE A 121 6.37 -14.35 23.79
C PHE A 121 6.43 -12.97 23.12
N VAL A 122 7.45 -12.15 23.38
CA VAL A 122 7.69 -10.91 22.63
C VAL A 122 7.88 -11.23 21.15
N MET A 123 8.77 -12.17 20.81
CA MET A 123 9.00 -12.60 19.43
C MET A 123 7.71 -13.16 18.80
N ALA A 124 6.99 -14.00 19.54
CA ALA A 124 5.74 -14.56 19.05
C ALA A 124 4.65 -13.50 18.80
N ALA A 125 4.55 -12.47 19.64
CA ALA A 125 3.59 -11.38 19.46
C ALA A 125 3.91 -10.55 18.19
N ILE A 126 5.19 -10.21 17.97
CA ILE A 126 5.65 -9.47 16.79
C ILE A 126 5.42 -10.27 15.50
N SER A 127 5.51 -11.60 15.56
CA SER A 127 5.33 -12.48 14.42
C SER A 127 3.88 -12.68 13.98
N THR A 128 2.88 -12.06 14.63
CA THR A 128 1.46 -12.28 14.29
C THR A 128 0.89 -11.34 13.23
N PRO A 129 1.29 -10.05 13.11
CA PRO A 129 0.80 -9.16 12.07
C PRO A 129 1.16 -9.64 10.66
N THR A 130 0.20 -9.53 9.75
CA THR A 130 0.37 -9.85 8.34
C THR A 130 0.10 -8.62 7.47
N ASP A 131 0.66 -8.57 6.28
CA ASP A 131 0.66 -7.42 5.39
C ASP A 131 -0.09 -7.74 4.09
N ALA A 132 -1.19 -7.04 3.84
CA ALA A 132 -2.01 -7.22 2.65
C ALA A 132 -1.26 -6.81 1.37
N THR A 133 -0.41 -5.78 1.43
CA THR A 133 0.36 -5.31 0.27
C THR A 133 1.45 -6.31 -0.09
N ALA A 134 2.12 -6.88 0.91
CA ALA A 134 3.08 -7.96 0.71
C ALA A 134 2.39 -9.22 0.15
N THR A 135 1.22 -9.57 0.66
CA THR A 135 0.40 -10.70 0.14
C THR A 135 0.01 -10.47 -1.33
N ALA A 136 -0.48 -9.30 -1.68
CA ALA A 136 -0.82 -8.94 -3.06
C ALA A 136 0.40 -9.02 -3.98
N SER A 137 1.55 -8.58 -3.49
CA SER A 137 2.82 -8.55 -4.21
C SER A 137 3.36 -9.96 -4.53
N VAL A 138 3.27 -10.92 -3.60
CA VAL A 138 3.71 -12.31 -3.82
C VAL A 138 2.73 -13.12 -4.68
N SER A 139 1.47 -12.70 -4.74
CA SER A 139 0.43 -13.32 -5.57
C SER A 139 0.21 -12.62 -6.91
N GLU A 140 1.03 -11.63 -7.26
CA GLU A 140 0.88 -10.85 -8.50
C GLU A 140 0.89 -11.76 -9.74
N GLY A 141 -0.12 -11.59 -10.60
CA GLY A 141 -0.32 -12.38 -11.81
C GLY A 141 -0.91 -13.78 -11.59
N LEU A 142 -1.43 -14.05 -10.37
CA LEU A 142 -2.10 -15.29 -10.01
C LEU A 142 -3.54 -15.00 -9.55
N GLU A 143 -4.47 -15.87 -9.91
CA GLU A 143 -5.88 -15.71 -9.55
C GLU A 143 -6.16 -16.36 -8.18
N LEU A 144 -6.13 -15.56 -7.11
CA LEU A 144 -6.53 -15.97 -5.76
C LEU A 144 -8.06 -16.11 -5.68
N PRO A 145 -8.60 -17.20 -5.06
CA PRO A 145 -10.04 -17.31 -4.79
C PRO A 145 -10.54 -16.07 -4.04
N LYS A 146 -11.64 -15.48 -4.52
CA LYS A 146 -12.21 -14.23 -3.96
C LYS A 146 -12.41 -14.29 -2.45
N LYS A 147 -12.89 -15.42 -1.93
CA LYS A 147 -13.12 -15.62 -0.50
C LYS A 147 -11.82 -15.59 0.30
N THR A 148 -10.81 -16.34 -0.14
CA THR A 148 -9.49 -16.37 0.50
C THR A 148 -8.82 -14.99 0.50
N ASN A 149 -8.83 -14.29 -0.64
CA ASN A 149 -8.30 -12.93 -0.75
C ASN A 149 -9.03 -11.96 0.20
N SER A 150 -10.35 -12.09 0.32
CA SER A 150 -11.14 -11.28 1.26
C SER A 150 -10.78 -11.55 2.72
N LEU A 151 -10.57 -12.81 3.10
CA LEU A 151 -10.17 -13.20 4.45
C LEU A 151 -8.78 -12.67 4.80
N LEU A 152 -7.81 -12.79 3.87
CA LEU A 152 -6.45 -12.26 4.04
C LEU A 152 -6.45 -10.74 4.22
N LYS A 153 -7.23 -10.01 3.43
CA LYS A 153 -7.38 -8.56 3.58
C LYS A 153 -8.00 -8.16 4.92
N LEU A 154 -9.05 -8.89 5.38
CA LEU A 154 -9.66 -8.61 6.67
C LEU A 154 -8.73 -8.92 7.83
N GLU A 155 -7.95 -9.98 7.73
CA GLU A 155 -6.95 -10.33 8.73
C GLU A 155 -5.91 -9.23 8.86
N SER A 156 -5.23 -8.91 7.78
CA SER A 156 -4.14 -7.95 7.73
C SER A 156 -4.56 -6.55 8.21
N LEU A 157 -5.79 -6.13 7.94
CA LEU A 157 -6.26 -4.80 8.34
C LEU A 157 -6.42 -4.63 9.87
N PHE A 158 -6.66 -5.72 10.60
CA PHE A 158 -7.01 -5.62 12.02
C PHE A 158 -6.08 -6.40 12.96
N ASN A 159 -5.26 -7.34 12.49
CA ASN A 159 -4.38 -8.14 13.34
C ASN A 159 -3.20 -7.33 13.90
N ASP A 160 -2.82 -6.24 13.23
CA ASP A 160 -1.76 -5.33 13.67
C ASP A 160 -2.03 -4.76 15.06
N ALA A 161 -3.27 -4.36 15.30
CA ALA A 161 -3.69 -3.87 16.60
C ALA A 161 -3.58 -4.94 17.70
N SER A 162 -3.98 -6.17 17.39
CA SER A 162 -3.87 -7.29 18.33
C SER A 162 -2.40 -7.65 18.61
N GLY A 163 -1.56 -7.66 17.57
CA GLY A 163 -0.11 -7.87 17.69
C GLY A 163 0.55 -6.81 18.56
N LEU A 164 0.21 -5.52 18.35
CA LEU A 164 0.74 -4.41 19.15
C LEU A 164 0.40 -4.55 20.64
N VAL A 165 -0.86 -4.86 20.97
CA VAL A 165 -1.28 -5.01 22.38
C VAL A 165 -0.59 -6.20 23.04
N LEU A 166 -0.49 -7.34 22.34
CA LEU A 166 0.26 -8.50 22.85
C LEU A 166 1.74 -8.18 23.01
N LEU A 167 2.32 -7.43 22.10
CA LEU A 167 3.70 -6.98 22.20
C LEU A 167 3.92 -6.10 23.42
N GLN A 168 3.08 -5.08 23.65
CA GLN A 168 3.19 -4.22 24.83
C GLN A 168 3.11 -5.04 26.12
N ALA A 169 2.15 -5.94 26.21
CA ALA A 169 1.98 -6.82 27.35
C ALA A 169 3.20 -7.74 27.61
N THR A 170 3.70 -8.35 26.56
CA THR A 170 4.86 -9.28 26.65
C THR A 170 6.18 -8.53 26.85
N ALA A 171 6.32 -7.31 26.35
CA ALA A 171 7.47 -6.45 26.61
C ALA A 171 7.51 -5.98 28.07
N VAL A 172 6.37 -5.60 28.65
CA VAL A 172 6.26 -5.31 30.10
C VAL A 172 6.66 -6.53 30.92
N TRP A 173 6.18 -7.72 30.55
CA TRP A 173 6.61 -8.97 31.19
C TRP A 173 8.12 -9.20 31.07
N LEU A 174 8.72 -8.93 29.92
CA LEU A 174 10.17 -9.10 29.72
C LEU A 174 10.99 -8.11 30.56
N VAL A 175 10.52 -6.88 30.73
CA VAL A 175 11.27 -5.81 31.40
C VAL A 175 11.04 -5.79 32.92
N LEU A 176 9.80 -6.00 33.36
CA LEU A 176 9.41 -5.90 34.78
C LEU A 176 9.23 -7.24 35.48
N ASP A 177 9.30 -8.35 34.75
CA ASP A 177 9.03 -9.73 35.21
C ASP A 177 7.62 -9.90 35.82
N GLU A 178 6.69 -9.01 35.48
CA GLU A 178 5.31 -9.04 35.96
C GLU A 178 4.34 -9.33 34.79
N LEU A 179 3.55 -10.39 34.95
CA LEU A 179 2.49 -10.74 34.00
C LEU A 179 1.12 -10.64 34.66
N SER A 180 0.36 -9.61 34.33
CA SER A 180 -1.02 -9.47 34.80
C SER A 180 -2.01 -9.61 33.63
N ILE A 181 -2.63 -10.78 33.51
CA ILE A 181 -3.64 -11.05 32.45
C ILE A 181 -4.81 -10.07 32.55
N GLN A 182 -5.21 -9.66 33.76
CA GLN A 182 -6.31 -8.72 33.96
C GLN A 182 -5.97 -7.34 33.41
N HIS A 183 -4.77 -6.83 33.64
CA HIS A 183 -4.31 -5.56 33.06
C HIS A 183 -4.23 -5.64 31.53
N ILE A 184 -3.65 -6.72 30.99
CA ILE A 184 -3.57 -6.95 29.53
C ILE A 184 -4.95 -6.89 28.87
N MET A 185 -5.94 -7.57 29.43
CA MET A 185 -7.31 -7.57 28.91
C MET A 185 -7.96 -6.19 29.01
N THR A 186 -7.77 -5.50 30.13
CA THR A 186 -8.33 -4.15 30.33
C THR A 186 -7.72 -3.17 29.34
N ASP A 187 -6.39 -3.17 29.21
CA ASP A 187 -5.66 -2.29 28.28
C ASP A 187 -6.06 -2.57 26.83
N PHE A 188 -6.18 -3.86 26.45
CA PHE A 188 -6.67 -4.23 25.14
C PHE A 188 -8.02 -3.57 24.81
N PHE A 189 -8.99 -3.69 25.70
CA PHE A 189 -10.33 -3.12 25.45
C PHE A 189 -10.30 -1.59 25.47
N VAL A 190 -9.55 -0.97 26.38
CA VAL A 190 -9.42 0.49 26.46
C VAL A 190 -8.75 1.04 25.20
N LEU A 191 -7.62 0.47 24.79
CA LEU A 191 -6.88 0.88 23.61
C LEU A 191 -7.71 0.65 22.33
N ALA A 192 -8.35 -0.51 22.20
CA ALA A 192 -9.12 -0.85 21.01
C ALA A 192 -10.39 0.00 20.90
N ILE A 193 -11.22 0.03 21.93
CA ILE A 193 -12.49 0.80 21.91
C ILE A 193 -12.20 2.30 21.84
N GLY A 194 -11.23 2.78 22.61
CA GLY A 194 -10.81 4.16 22.61
C GLY A 194 -10.26 4.59 21.24
N GLY A 195 -9.43 3.77 20.62
CA GLY A 195 -8.93 4.00 19.26
C GLY A 195 -10.05 4.07 18.22
N VAL A 196 -11.01 3.15 18.28
CA VAL A 196 -12.20 3.19 17.41
C VAL A 196 -12.99 4.49 17.61
N LEU A 197 -13.26 4.90 18.85
CA LEU A 197 -14.02 6.10 19.16
C LEU A 197 -13.30 7.37 18.70
N VAL A 198 -12.01 7.51 19.00
CA VAL A 198 -11.20 8.66 18.57
C VAL A 198 -11.11 8.73 17.04
N GLY A 199 -10.79 7.61 16.38
CA GLY A 199 -10.74 7.52 14.93
C GLY A 199 -12.07 7.89 14.28
N PHE A 200 -13.19 7.43 14.84
CA PHE A 200 -14.54 7.76 14.36
C PHE A 200 -14.85 9.26 14.53
N ILE A 201 -14.68 9.80 15.73
CA ILE A 201 -15.06 11.19 16.06
C ILE A 201 -14.22 12.17 15.24
N ILE A 202 -12.89 12.01 15.22
CA ILE A 202 -12.01 12.91 14.49
C ILE A 202 -12.27 12.83 12.98
N SER A 203 -12.49 11.62 12.45
CA SER A 203 -12.82 11.47 11.03
C SER A 203 -14.12 12.16 10.67
N MET A 204 -15.17 12.04 11.49
CA MET A 204 -16.45 12.74 11.27
C MET A 204 -16.26 14.25 11.28
N LEU A 205 -15.47 14.78 12.21
CA LEU A 205 -15.16 16.21 12.27
C LEU A 205 -14.40 16.69 11.03
N LEU A 206 -13.39 15.94 10.59
CA LEU A 206 -12.59 16.26 9.39
C LEU A 206 -13.42 16.19 8.12
N MET A 207 -14.25 15.16 7.96
CA MET A 207 -15.19 15.05 6.84
C MET A 207 -16.18 16.20 6.80
N TYR A 208 -16.77 16.56 7.95
CA TYR A 208 -17.66 17.72 8.06
C TYR A 208 -16.94 19.02 7.67
N PHE A 209 -15.76 19.26 8.20
CA PHE A 209 -14.93 20.44 7.91
C PHE A 209 -14.57 20.52 6.42
N ARG A 210 -14.18 19.40 5.82
CA ARG A 210 -13.87 19.30 4.39
C ARG A 210 -15.07 19.60 3.51
N GLN A 211 -16.25 19.05 3.84
CA GLN A 211 -17.47 19.33 3.11
C GLN A 211 -17.92 20.80 3.24
N HIS A 212 -17.64 21.42 4.40
CA HIS A 212 -17.94 22.85 4.59
C HIS A 212 -17.05 23.71 3.71
N ILE A 213 -15.74 23.43 3.62
CA ILE A 213 -14.80 24.12 2.74
C ILE A 213 -15.25 24.02 1.28
N LEU A 214 -15.70 22.84 0.83
CA LEU A 214 -16.22 22.65 -0.53
C LEU A 214 -17.39 23.56 -0.90
N ARG A 215 -18.24 23.85 0.07
CA ARG A 215 -19.42 24.72 -0.17
C ARG A 215 -19.08 26.20 -0.24
N VAL A 216 -17.97 26.62 0.36
CA VAL A 216 -17.60 28.04 0.51
C VAL A 216 -16.60 28.50 -0.55
N PHE A 217 -15.70 27.61 -1.03
CA PHE A 217 -14.60 27.98 -1.93
C PHE A 217 -14.70 27.26 -3.28
N ILE A 218 -14.41 28.03 -4.36
CA ILE A 218 -14.43 27.55 -5.74
C ILE A 218 -13.09 26.97 -6.06
N ASN A 219 -12.50 26.14 -6.05
CA ASN A 219 -11.15 25.59 -6.38
C ASN A 219 -10.39 25.06 -5.18
N THR A 220 -10.91 23.95 -4.64
CA THR A 220 -10.43 23.41 -3.36
C THR A 220 -9.64 22.12 -3.48
N VAL A 221 -9.35 21.62 -4.70
CA VAL A 221 -8.69 20.32 -4.92
C VAL A 221 -7.37 20.21 -4.15
N SER A 222 -6.52 21.24 -4.21
CA SER A 222 -5.23 21.24 -3.50
C SER A 222 -5.39 21.23 -1.99
N ILE A 223 -6.31 22.03 -1.44
CA ILE A 223 -6.57 22.11 0.01
C ILE A 223 -7.10 20.77 0.51
N GLN A 224 -8.02 20.17 -0.21
CA GLN A 224 -8.60 18.89 0.16
C GLN A 224 -7.58 17.75 0.10
N THR A 225 -6.73 17.73 -0.92
CA THR A 225 -5.64 16.75 -1.03
C THR A 225 -4.66 16.88 0.14
N LEU A 226 -4.34 18.13 0.56
CA LEU A 226 -3.49 18.37 1.72
C LEU A 226 -4.15 17.93 3.03
N ILE A 227 -5.42 18.23 3.25
CA ILE A 227 -6.16 17.74 4.42
C ILE A 227 -6.13 16.22 4.45
N TYR A 228 -6.35 15.58 3.32
CA TYR A 228 -6.33 14.15 3.17
C TYR A 228 -4.97 13.54 3.52
N LEU A 229 -3.90 14.15 3.03
CA LEU A 229 -2.53 13.73 3.32
C LEU A 229 -2.18 13.85 4.81
N VAL A 230 -2.62 14.92 5.47
CA VAL A 230 -2.33 15.19 6.88
C VAL A 230 -3.20 14.36 7.83
N THR A 231 -4.37 13.91 7.39
CA THR A 231 -5.35 13.17 8.20
C THR A 231 -4.75 11.99 8.99
N PRO A 232 -4.02 11.02 8.40
CA PRO A 232 -3.49 9.88 9.14
C PRO A 232 -2.51 10.29 10.24
N PHE A 233 -1.65 11.26 9.98
CA PHE A 233 -0.69 11.76 10.97
C PHE A 233 -1.41 12.37 12.16
N MET A 234 -2.38 13.24 11.89
CA MET A 234 -3.12 13.96 12.93
C MET A 234 -3.91 13.00 13.81
N ILE A 235 -4.59 12.01 13.21
CA ILE A 235 -5.38 11.03 13.96
C ILE A 235 -4.48 10.14 14.80
N TYR A 236 -3.35 9.68 14.23
CA TYR A 236 -2.39 8.87 14.96
C TYR A 236 -1.87 9.61 16.18
N ILE A 237 -1.34 10.83 16.00
CA ILE A 237 -0.77 11.64 17.10
C ILE A 237 -1.82 11.92 18.17
N ILE A 238 -3.04 12.33 17.81
CA ILE A 238 -4.09 12.62 18.80
C ILE A 238 -4.47 11.37 19.59
N ALA A 239 -4.55 10.21 18.94
CA ALA A 239 -4.88 8.96 19.63
C ALA A 239 -3.78 8.54 20.61
N GLU A 240 -2.49 8.62 20.20
CA GLU A 240 -1.35 8.31 21.07
C GLU A 240 -1.23 9.29 22.25
N GLU A 241 -1.45 10.60 22.05
CA GLU A 241 -1.47 11.60 23.13
C GLU A 241 -2.60 11.35 24.15
N LEU A 242 -3.68 10.72 23.71
CA LEU A 242 -4.77 10.27 24.59
C LEU A 242 -4.50 8.91 25.22
N HIS A 243 -3.32 8.32 25.02
CA HIS A 243 -2.96 6.97 25.45
C HIS A 243 -3.91 5.91 24.91
N LEU A 244 -4.35 6.04 23.65
CA LEU A 244 -5.20 5.12 22.95
C LEU A 244 -4.48 4.60 21.68
N SER A 245 -4.99 3.53 21.07
CA SER A 245 -4.32 2.96 19.89
C SER A 245 -4.43 3.86 18.65
N GLY A 246 -3.32 4.51 18.28
CA GLY A 246 -3.20 5.29 17.04
C GLY A 246 -3.40 4.43 15.79
N ILE A 247 -2.93 3.18 15.80
CA ILE A 247 -3.11 2.22 14.70
C ILE A 247 -4.61 1.98 14.43
N ILE A 248 -5.37 1.63 15.47
CA ILE A 248 -6.83 1.38 15.33
C ILE A 248 -7.55 2.65 14.88
N ALA A 249 -7.20 3.79 15.47
CA ALA A 249 -7.83 5.06 15.13
C ALA A 249 -7.65 5.42 13.65
N VAL A 250 -6.45 5.21 13.12
CA VAL A 250 -6.11 5.48 11.71
C VAL A 250 -6.82 4.51 10.76
N VAL A 251 -6.88 3.21 11.08
CA VAL A 251 -7.60 2.21 10.27
C VAL A 251 -9.10 2.53 10.22
N VAL A 252 -9.71 2.85 11.36
CA VAL A 252 -11.13 3.23 11.42
C VAL A 252 -11.40 4.50 10.59
N SER A 253 -10.49 5.46 10.68
CA SER A 253 -10.56 6.66 9.86
C SER A 253 -10.50 6.35 8.36
N GLY A 254 -9.59 5.50 7.92
CA GLY A 254 -9.51 5.06 6.53
C GLY A 254 -10.81 4.43 6.04
N LEU A 255 -11.38 3.50 6.82
CA LEU A 255 -12.67 2.86 6.53
C LEU A 255 -13.83 3.86 6.38
N LEU A 256 -13.86 4.90 7.22
CA LEU A 256 -14.90 5.94 7.15
C LEU A 256 -14.74 6.80 5.89
N HIS A 257 -13.52 7.18 5.56
CA HIS A 257 -13.23 7.94 4.34
C HIS A 257 -13.58 7.17 3.06
N ASN A 258 -13.42 5.82 3.04
CA ASN A 258 -13.95 5.00 1.93
C ASN A 258 -15.46 5.17 1.75
N SER A 259 -16.21 5.22 2.84
CA SER A 259 -17.68 5.39 2.79
C SER A 259 -18.08 6.74 2.22
N GLU A 260 -17.37 7.80 2.58
CA GLU A 260 -17.59 9.16 2.06
C GLU A 260 -17.29 9.24 0.56
N GLU A 261 -16.15 8.68 0.10
CA GLU A 261 -15.81 8.65 -1.32
C GLU A 261 -16.89 7.99 -2.18
N ARG A 262 -17.50 6.91 -1.69
CA ARG A 262 -18.58 6.23 -2.42
C ARG A 262 -19.84 7.09 -2.57
N VAL A 263 -20.12 7.92 -1.59
CA VAL A 263 -21.28 8.85 -1.63
C VAL A 263 -20.94 10.06 -2.52
N ALA A 264 -19.69 10.52 -2.52
CA ALA A 264 -19.23 11.68 -3.26
C ALA A 264 -18.78 11.37 -4.71
N LEU A 265 -18.83 10.10 -5.15
CA LEU A 265 -18.36 9.66 -6.47
C LEU A 265 -18.88 10.48 -7.66
N PHE A 266 -20.09 11.04 -7.54
CA PHE A 266 -20.73 11.81 -8.61
C PHE A 266 -20.57 13.33 -8.45
N ALA A 267 -20.19 13.80 -7.25
CA ALA A 267 -20.10 15.23 -6.97
C ALA A 267 -18.75 15.85 -7.40
N ASP A 268 -17.63 15.09 -7.28
CA ASP A 268 -16.28 15.58 -7.54
C ASP A 268 -15.35 14.50 -8.11
N ALA A 269 -15.67 14.00 -9.32
CA ALA A 269 -14.92 12.93 -9.98
C ALA A 269 -13.43 13.27 -10.18
N ARG A 270 -13.08 14.53 -10.52
CA ARG A 270 -11.70 14.99 -10.72
C ARG A 270 -10.88 14.92 -9.43
N GLN A 271 -11.48 15.33 -8.33
CA GLN A 271 -10.84 15.35 -7.02
C GLN A 271 -10.57 13.94 -6.51
N ASN A 272 -11.57 13.07 -6.59
CA ASN A 272 -11.46 11.69 -6.16
C ASN A 272 -10.40 10.93 -6.96
N PHE A 273 -10.29 11.19 -8.26
CA PHE A 273 -9.26 10.61 -9.11
C PHE A 273 -7.84 11.06 -8.68
N THR A 274 -7.62 12.38 -8.56
CA THR A 274 -6.31 12.93 -8.18
C THR A 274 -5.87 12.45 -6.79
N ALA A 275 -6.79 12.42 -5.83
CA ALA A 275 -6.51 11.97 -4.48
C ALA A 275 -6.13 10.48 -4.44
N ARG A 276 -6.86 9.61 -5.14
CA ARG A 276 -6.57 8.17 -5.20
C ARG A 276 -5.23 7.86 -5.86
N GLU A 277 -4.93 8.51 -6.98
CA GLU A 277 -3.65 8.28 -7.66
C GLU A 277 -2.48 8.74 -6.81
N PHE A 278 -2.62 9.90 -6.15
CA PHE A 278 -1.62 10.38 -5.20
C PHE A 278 -1.42 9.40 -4.04
N GLN A 279 -2.51 8.90 -3.44
CA GLN A 279 -2.46 7.92 -2.35
C GLN A 279 -1.75 6.64 -2.75
N ARG A 280 -2.08 6.12 -3.94
CA ARG A 280 -1.45 4.92 -4.47
C ARG A 280 0.06 5.08 -4.61
N VAL A 281 0.49 6.17 -5.26
CA VAL A 281 1.93 6.47 -5.44
C VAL A 281 2.62 6.66 -4.09
N PHE A 282 1.94 7.33 -3.15
CA PHE A 282 2.48 7.58 -1.81
C PHE A 282 2.57 6.28 -0.98
N ALA A 283 1.56 5.43 -1.03
CA ALA A 283 1.58 4.11 -0.38
C ALA A 283 2.70 3.21 -0.92
N ASP A 284 2.89 3.16 -2.24
CA ASP A 284 3.98 2.42 -2.87
C ASP A 284 5.35 2.94 -2.40
N LEU A 285 5.52 4.26 -2.30
CA LEU A 285 6.74 4.89 -1.81
C LEU A 285 7.00 4.55 -0.34
N LEU A 286 5.98 4.68 0.52
CA LEU A 286 6.10 4.36 1.95
C LEU A 286 6.45 2.89 2.16
N ASN A 287 5.78 1.99 1.45
CA ASN A 287 6.06 0.56 1.52
C ASN A 287 7.51 0.26 1.09
N SER A 288 7.96 0.84 -0.02
CA SER A 288 9.35 0.69 -0.48
C SER A 288 10.35 1.24 0.56
N LEU A 289 10.07 2.39 1.18
CA LEU A 289 10.90 2.97 2.24
C LEU A 289 11.08 2.01 3.42
N VAL A 290 10.00 1.40 3.88
CA VAL A 290 10.05 0.43 4.99
C VAL A 290 11.00 -0.72 4.67
N PHE A 291 10.87 -1.32 3.48
CA PHE A 291 11.72 -2.44 3.09
C PHE A 291 13.18 -2.04 2.79
N VAL A 292 13.45 -0.82 2.33
CA VAL A 292 14.82 -0.27 2.20
C VAL A 292 15.46 -0.10 3.57
N VAL A 293 14.76 0.51 4.53
CA VAL A 293 15.22 0.65 5.93
C VAL A 293 15.55 -0.70 6.52
N PHE A 294 14.68 -1.66 6.30
CA PHE A 294 14.87 -3.03 6.73
C PHE A 294 16.15 -3.66 6.18
N GLY A 295 16.39 -3.52 4.86
CA GLY A 295 17.62 -4.02 4.24
C GLY A 295 18.89 -3.38 4.82
N ILE A 296 18.87 -2.06 5.05
CA ILE A 296 20.02 -1.33 5.63
C ILE A 296 20.30 -1.80 7.06
N THR A 297 19.25 -1.82 7.91
CA THR A 297 19.40 -2.17 9.33
C THR A 297 19.85 -3.61 9.52
N SER A 298 19.26 -4.53 8.77
CA SER A 298 19.63 -5.95 8.81
C SER A 298 21.09 -6.16 8.38
N THR A 299 21.55 -5.44 7.35
CA THR A 299 22.94 -5.52 6.89
C THR A 299 23.92 -5.01 7.94
N LYS A 300 23.60 -3.88 8.62
CA LYS A 300 24.43 -3.35 9.71
C LYS A 300 24.58 -4.39 10.83
N ILE A 301 23.49 -4.97 11.32
CA ILE A 301 23.53 -5.97 12.38
C ILE A 301 24.28 -7.21 11.95
N MET A 302 24.08 -7.67 10.71
CA MET A 302 24.79 -8.82 10.17
C MET A 302 26.30 -8.59 10.14
N LEU A 303 26.75 -7.39 9.76
CA LEU A 303 28.19 -7.07 9.72
C LEU A 303 28.80 -6.91 11.13
N GLU A 304 28.03 -6.38 12.09
CA GLU A 304 28.52 -6.14 13.46
C GLU A 304 28.54 -7.41 14.32
N GLN A 305 27.55 -8.30 14.14
CA GLN A 305 27.35 -9.48 14.99
C GLN A 305 27.48 -10.81 14.24
N PHE A 306 28.27 -10.85 13.16
CA PHE A 306 28.46 -12.07 12.39
C PHE A 306 29.07 -13.19 13.24
N SER A 307 28.27 -14.24 13.47
CA SER A 307 28.68 -15.49 14.11
C SER A 307 27.80 -16.62 13.59
N TRP A 308 28.37 -17.79 13.31
CA TRP A 308 27.61 -18.97 12.88
C TRP A 308 26.54 -19.38 13.91
N LEU A 309 26.86 -19.22 15.21
CA LEU A 309 25.91 -19.50 16.29
C LEU A 309 24.72 -18.54 16.24
N ASN A 310 24.97 -17.24 16.07
CA ASN A 310 23.91 -16.23 15.99
C ASN A 310 23.04 -16.46 14.75
N ILE A 311 23.63 -16.72 13.59
CA ILE A 311 22.91 -16.99 12.35
C ILE A 311 22.01 -18.21 12.50
N SER A 312 22.50 -19.29 13.12
CA SER A 312 21.70 -20.49 13.34
C SER A 312 20.54 -20.22 14.30
N LEU A 313 20.75 -19.47 15.36
CA LEU A 313 19.70 -19.09 16.31
C LEU A 313 18.64 -18.20 15.65
N TRP A 314 19.05 -17.17 14.88
CA TRP A 314 18.13 -16.27 14.14
C TRP A 314 17.30 -17.06 13.12
N GLY A 315 17.99 -17.91 12.34
CA GLY A 315 17.34 -18.73 11.31
C GLY A 315 16.36 -19.74 11.89
N LEU A 316 16.74 -20.45 12.96
CA LEU A 316 15.86 -21.43 13.62
C LEU A 316 14.67 -20.75 14.30
N SER A 317 14.89 -19.61 14.98
CA SER A 317 13.81 -18.85 15.60
C SER A 317 12.78 -18.39 14.56
N GLY A 318 13.24 -17.76 13.47
CA GLY A 318 12.35 -17.32 12.39
C GLY A 318 11.64 -18.48 11.69
N LEU A 319 12.31 -19.61 11.51
CA LEU A 319 11.69 -20.82 10.93
C LEU A 319 10.59 -21.38 11.84
N ILE A 320 10.84 -21.47 13.17
CA ILE A 320 9.83 -21.92 14.13
C ILE A 320 8.63 -21.00 14.11
N LEU A 321 8.85 -19.68 14.16
CA LEU A 321 7.78 -18.68 14.06
C LEU A 321 6.96 -18.87 12.79
N TYR A 322 7.62 -19.04 11.64
CA TYR A 322 6.94 -19.26 10.37
C TYR A 322 6.10 -20.54 10.35
N LEU A 323 6.68 -21.66 10.78
CA LEU A 323 5.99 -22.96 10.75
C LEU A 323 4.81 -23.01 11.72
N VAL A 324 4.95 -22.42 12.92
CA VAL A 324 3.86 -22.38 13.89
C VAL A 324 2.72 -21.48 13.40
N ASN A 325 3.03 -20.27 12.90
CA ASN A 325 2.02 -19.40 12.33
C ASN A 325 1.30 -20.08 11.14
N LEU A 326 2.04 -20.73 10.25
CA LEU A 326 1.47 -21.50 9.13
C LEU A 326 0.51 -22.59 9.62
N LEU A 327 0.91 -23.37 10.62
CA LEU A 327 0.12 -24.45 11.19
C LEU A 327 -1.16 -23.92 11.85
N VAL A 328 -1.04 -22.90 12.69
CA VAL A 328 -2.20 -22.29 13.38
C VAL A 328 -3.19 -21.74 12.37
N ARG A 329 -2.73 -21.03 11.35
CA ARG A 329 -3.57 -20.48 10.28
C ARG A 329 -4.28 -21.58 9.50
N TYR A 330 -3.57 -22.63 9.13
CA TYR A 330 -4.18 -23.77 8.45
C TYR A 330 -5.25 -24.44 9.33
N CYS A 331 -4.93 -24.76 10.58
CA CYS A 331 -5.87 -25.38 11.49
C CYS A 331 -7.10 -24.49 11.74
N TYR A 332 -6.89 -23.19 11.92
CA TYR A 332 -7.98 -22.25 12.13
C TYR A 332 -8.90 -22.17 10.90
N ALA A 333 -8.34 -22.03 9.70
CA ALA A 333 -9.11 -22.00 8.46
C ALA A 333 -9.86 -23.33 8.24
N ARG A 334 -9.21 -24.45 8.46
CA ARG A 334 -9.80 -25.78 8.23
C ARG A 334 -10.91 -26.12 9.22
N PHE A 335 -10.68 -25.89 10.50
CA PHE A 335 -11.60 -26.36 11.57
C PHE A 335 -12.58 -25.28 12.03
N LYS A 336 -12.17 -24.02 12.13
CA LYS A 336 -13.02 -22.93 12.62
C LYS A 336 -13.80 -22.24 11.49
N LEU A 337 -13.13 -21.89 10.38
CA LEU A 337 -13.77 -21.27 9.22
C LEU A 337 -14.42 -22.31 8.30
N LYS A 338 -14.12 -23.61 8.50
CA LYS A 338 -14.65 -24.74 7.72
C LYS A 338 -14.33 -24.66 6.22
N GLU A 339 -13.15 -24.11 5.89
CA GLU A 339 -12.69 -24.05 4.52
C GLU A 339 -12.29 -25.46 4.01
N ASN A 340 -12.32 -25.66 2.70
CA ASN A 340 -11.76 -26.87 2.10
C ASN A 340 -10.23 -26.92 2.28
N ASN A 341 -9.61 -28.07 2.01
CA ASN A 341 -8.17 -28.22 2.21
C ASN A 341 -7.34 -27.23 1.40
N LEU A 342 -7.70 -26.96 0.15
CA LEU A 342 -6.97 -26.06 -0.73
C LEU A 342 -7.06 -24.61 -0.22
N ASP A 343 -8.28 -24.14 0.05
CA ASP A 343 -8.49 -22.77 0.53
C ASP A 343 -7.86 -22.54 1.92
N ALA A 344 -7.86 -23.57 2.79
CA ALA A 344 -7.18 -23.51 4.09
C ALA A 344 -5.64 -23.38 3.92
N TRP A 345 -5.04 -24.12 2.97
CA TRP A 345 -3.63 -23.95 2.66
C TRP A 345 -3.33 -22.61 2.01
N LEU A 346 -4.15 -22.12 1.09
CA LEU A 346 -4.00 -20.82 0.46
C LEU A 346 -4.11 -19.69 1.50
N PHE A 347 -5.04 -19.80 2.44
CA PHE A 347 -5.14 -18.86 3.56
C PHE A 347 -3.90 -18.91 4.47
N ALA A 348 -3.42 -20.11 4.81
CA ALA A 348 -2.26 -20.28 5.66
C ALA A 348 -0.98 -19.70 5.04
N ILE A 349 -0.71 -20.04 3.78
CA ILE A 349 0.48 -19.61 3.04
C ILE A 349 0.38 -18.13 2.66
N GLY A 350 -0.84 -17.60 2.40
CA GLY A 350 -1.07 -16.22 2.04
C GLY A 350 -0.86 -15.21 3.17
N GLY A 351 -0.63 -15.64 4.41
CA GLY A 351 -0.26 -14.75 5.52
C GLY A 351 1.19 -14.32 5.41
N VAL A 352 1.42 -13.26 4.68
CA VAL A 352 2.76 -12.69 4.46
C VAL A 352 3.03 -11.61 5.49
N HIS A 353 4.21 -11.62 6.08
CA HIS A 353 4.65 -10.60 7.03
C HIS A 353 5.40 -9.48 6.29
N GLY A 354 5.28 -8.25 6.80
CA GLY A 354 5.81 -7.09 6.10
C GLY A 354 6.16 -5.90 6.97
N ALA A 355 5.70 -4.73 6.54
CA ALA A 355 6.04 -3.43 7.11
C ALA A 355 5.72 -3.31 8.60
N VAL A 356 4.54 -3.78 9.02
CA VAL A 356 4.08 -3.63 10.41
C VAL A 356 4.84 -4.53 11.36
N THR A 357 5.12 -5.79 10.97
CA THR A 357 5.99 -6.69 11.76
C THR A 357 7.32 -6.00 12.07
N LEU A 358 7.94 -5.37 11.07
CA LEU A 358 9.18 -4.63 11.26
C LEU A 358 9.02 -3.39 12.14
N ALA A 359 7.93 -2.64 11.94
CA ALA A 359 7.62 -1.47 12.76
C ALA A 359 7.55 -1.83 14.24
N LEU A 360 6.87 -2.93 14.57
CA LEU A 360 6.77 -3.42 15.96
C LEU A 360 8.14 -3.75 16.56
N VAL A 361 9.06 -4.34 15.80
CA VAL A 361 10.44 -4.55 16.30
C VAL A 361 11.10 -3.23 16.69
N PHE A 362 10.93 -2.18 15.88
CA PHE A 362 11.54 -0.88 16.16
C PHE A 362 10.93 -0.17 17.37
N THR A 363 9.75 -0.57 17.87
CA THR A 363 9.19 -0.02 19.11
C THR A 363 9.87 -0.55 20.38
N LEU A 364 10.55 -1.71 20.32
CA LEU A 364 11.14 -2.40 21.48
C LEU A 364 12.11 -1.53 22.30
N PRO A 365 13.03 -0.74 21.71
CA PRO A 365 13.91 0.12 22.49
C PRO A 365 13.14 1.15 23.34
N GLY A 366 12.03 1.69 22.80
CA GLY A 366 11.14 2.60 23.53
C GLY A 366 10.40 1.94 24.69
N LEU A 367 10.21 0.62 24.62
CA LEU A 367 9.63 -0.20 25.71
C LEU A 367 10.68 -0.69 26.72
N GLY A 368 11.95 -0.27 26.61
CA GLY A 368 13.00 -0.61 27.55
C GLY A 368 13.66 -1.98 27.31
N VAL A 369 13.44 -2.61 26.16
CA VAL A 369 14.04 -3.89 25.82
C VAL A 369 15.52 -3.72 25.49
N ALA A 370 16.39 -4.56 26.09
CA ALA A 370 17.83 -4.50 25.92
C ALA A 370 18.27 -4.72 24.46
N SER A 371 19.35 -4.07 24.05
CA SER A 371 19.88 -4.12 22.67
C SER A 371 20.24 -5.53 22.19
N GLU A 372 20.68 -6.40 23.10
CA GLU A 372 20.99 -7.82 22.76
C GLU A 372 19.73 -8.57 22.34
N HIS A 373 18.62 -8.38 23.05
CA HIS A 373 17.32 -8.96 22.69
C HIS A 373 16.78 -8.35 21.40
N PHE A 374 16.93 -7.03 21.22
CA PHE A 374 16.51 -6.34 20.01
C PHE A 374 17.14 -6.96 18.74
N ASN A 375 18.45 -7.20 18.74
CA ASN A 375 19.15 -7.77 17.59
C ASN A 375 18.68 -9.20 17.27
N LEU A 376 18.49 -10.03 18.32
CA LEU A 376 17.96 -11.39 18.17
C LEU A 376 16.54 -11.35 17.56
N ILE A 377 15.67 -10.50 18.09
CA ILE A 377 14.29 -10.37 17.62
C ILE A 377 14.29 -9.90 16.18
N LEU A 378 14.98 -8.82 15.86
CA LEU A 378 15.01 -8.24 14.52
C LEU A 378 15.46 -9.25 13.46
N MET A 379 16.56 -9.99 13.73
CA MET A 379 17.09 -10.95 12.77
C MET A 379 16.22 -12.21 12.64
N SER A 380 15.54 -12.60 13.71
CA SER A 380 14.55 -13.69 13.66
C SER A 380 13.31 -13.30 12.86
N GLU A 381 12.80 -12.09 13.08
CA GLU A 381 11.67 -11.55 12.31
C GLU A 381 12.05 -11.31 10.83
N LEU A 382 13.29 -10.93 10.55
CA LEU A 382 13.83 -10.91 9.19
C LEU A 382 13.68 -12.27 8.51
N THR A 383 14.10 -13.33 9.19
CA THR A 383 14.00 -14.69 8.66
C THR A 383 12.53 -15.07 8.41
N LEU A 384 11.65 -14.74 9.35
CA LEU A 384 10.20 -14.94 9.21
C LEU A 384 9.66 -14.20 7.97
N ILE A 385 9.96 -12.90 7.82
CA ILE A 385 9.49 -12.08 6.70
C ILE A 385 9.98 -12.68 5.38
N ILE A 386 11.27 -13.02 5.27
CA ILE A 386 11.82 -13.62 4.04
C ILE A 386 11.13 -14.94 3.73
N LEU A 387 10.95 -15.83 4.70
CA LEU A 387 10.27 -17.10 4.51
C LEU A 387 8.80 -16.92 4.10
N SER A 388 8.09 -15.99 4.79
CA SER A 388 6.69 -15.72 4.50
C SER A 388 6.45 -15.05 3.14
N MET A 389 7.46 -14.43 2.55
CA MET A 389 7.41 -13.94 1.18
C MET A 389 7.86 -15.00 0.17
N LEU A 390 8.97 -15.69 0.45
CA LEU A 390 9.60 -16.62 -0.50
C LEU A 390 8.72 -17.86 -0.74
N VAL A 391 8.20 -18.47 0.32
CA VAL A 391 7.39 -19.69 0.21
C VAL A 391 6.12 -19.48 -0.62
N PRO A 392 5.28 -18.46 -0.37
CA PRO A 392 4.12 -18.21 -1.24
C PRO A 392 4.52 -17.86 -2.66
N THR A 393 5.57 -17.06 -2.88
CA THR A 393 6.05 -16.73 -4.24
C THR A 393 6.35 -17.98 -5.07
N ILE A 394 6.88 -19.02 -4.43
CA ILE A 394 7.20 -20.28 -5.08
C ILE A 394 5.93 -21.16 -5.17
N VAL A 395 5.29 -21.44 -4.04
CA VAL A 395 4.22 -22.43 -3.90
C VAL A 395 2.95 -22.02 -4.66
N LEU A 396 2.55 -20.73 -4.55
CA LEU A 396 1.32 -20.28 -5.20
C LEU A 396 1.39 -20.37 -6.73
N ARG A 397 2.58 -20.20 -7.32
CA ARG A 397 2.77 -20.35 -8.77
C ARG A 397 2.52 -21.77 -9.30
N PHE A 398 2.62 -22.78 -8.42
CA PHE A 398 2.33 -24.18 -8.78
C PHE A 398 0.87 -24.56 -8.52
N ILE A 399 0.21 -23.86 -7.61
CA ILE A 399 -1.14 -24.21 -7.16
C ILE A 399 -2.21 -23.37 -7.87
N LEU A 400 -1.95 -22.07 -8.07
CA LEU A 400 -2.93 -21.13 -8.59
C LEU A 400 -2.84 -21.00 -10.12
N PRO A 401 -4.00 -20.85 -10.78
CA PRO A 401 -4.03 -20.47 -12.18
C PRO A 401 -3.42 -19.07 -12.35
N LYS A 402 -2.77 -18.87 -13.48
CA LYS A 402 -2.30 -17.54 -13.86
C LYS A 402 -3.49 -16.67 -14.22
N GLU A 403 -3.46 -15.42 -13.80
CA GLU A 403 -4.38 -14.42 -14.35
C GLU A 403 -4.32 -14.45 -15.89
N PRO A 404 -5.45 -14.26 -16.58
CA PRO A 404 -5.46 -14.13 -18.03
C PRO A 404 -4.37 -13.14 -18.45
N ASN A 405 -3.55 -13.55 -19.37
CA ASN A 405 -2.24 -13.01 -19.72
C ASN A 405 -2.26 -11.46 -19.75
N ARG A 406 -1.65 -10.82 -18.78
CA ARG A 406 -1.55 -9.33 -18.66
C ARG A 406 -1.05 -8.71 -19.98
N ALA A 407 -0.20 -9.41 -20.72
CA ALA A 407 0.26 -8.98 -22.02
C ALA A 407 -0.87 -9.01 -23.08
N GLU A 408 -1.73 -10.01 -23.06
CA GLU A 408 -2.92 -10.09 -23.93
C GLU A 408 -3.95 -9.04 -23.53
N THR A 409 -4.16 -8.84 -22.23
CA THR A 409 -5.06 -7.78 -21.72
C THR A 409 -4.53 -6.40 -22.10
N LEU A 410 -3.23 -6.14 -21.95
CA LEU A 410 -2.62 -4.89 -22.37
C LEU A 410 -2.70 -4.70 -23.89
N ALA A 411 -2.40 -5.73 -24.68
CA ALA A 411 -2.53 -5.68 -26.15
C ALA A 411 -3.99 -5.44 -26.58
N LYS A 412 -4.95 -6.09 -25.90
CA LYS A 412 -6.38 -5.85 -26.10
C LYS A 412 -6.78 -4.42 -25.75
N LEU A 413 -6.31 -3.88 -24.62
CA LEU A 413 -6.55 -2.50 -24.22
C LEU A 413 -5.94 -1.51 -25.20
N ASP A 414 -4.73 -1.76 -25.69
CA ASP A 414 -4.06 -0.92 -26.69
C ASP A 414 -4.77 -0.96 -28.04
N GLN A 415 -5.30 -2.13 -28.44
CA GLN A 415 -6.15 -2.26 -29.62
C GLN A 415 -7.43 -1.43 -29.47
N VAL A 416 -8.16 -1.59 -28.36
CA VAL A 416 -9.40 -0.84 -28.09
C VAL A 416 -9.11 0.67 -28.02
N ARG A 417 -7.99 1.07 -27.42
CA ARG A 417 -7.56 2.47 -27.37
C ARG A 417 -7.31 3.02 -28.78
N SER A 418 -6.68 2.25 -29.65
CA SER A 418 -6.46 2.61 -31.04
C SER A 418 -7.78 2.78 -31.82
N GLU A 419 -8.73 1.84 -31.63
CA GLU A 419 -10.06 1.89 -32.25
C GLU A 419 -10.89 3.08 -31.71
N MET A 420 -10.80 3.39 -30.41
CA MET A 420 -11.40 4.57 -29.77
C MET A 420 -10.88 5.87 -30.41
N VAL A 421 -9.57 6.04 -30.51
CA VAL A 421 -8.93 7.19 -31.14
C VAL A 421 -9.36 7.31 -32.61
N GLN A 422 -9.50 6.19 -33.32
CA GLN A 422 -9.98 6.19 -34.70
C GLN A 422 -11.45 6.67 -34.81
N ALA A 423 -12.29 6.37 -33.83
CA ALA A 423 -13.65 6.90 -33.76
C ALA A 423 -13.65 8.43 -33.60
N GLY A 424 -12.77 8.98 -32.74
CA GLY A 424 -12.55 10.42 -32.60
C GLY A 424 -12.05 11.07 -33.91
N ILE A 425 -11.07 10.46 -34.57
CA ILE A 425 -10.55 10.96 -35.89
C ILE A 425 -11.64 10.95 -36.95
N THR A 426 -12.47 9.93 -36.98
CA THR A 426 -13.59 9.84 -37.92
C THR A 426 -14.57 11.01 -37.72
N GLU A 427 -14.83 11.40 -36.48
CA GLU A 427 -15.67 12.56 -36.19
C GLU A 427 -15.02 13.88 -36.65
N VAL A 428 -13.68 14.03 -36.51
CA VAL A 428 -12.95 15.18 -37.05
C VAL A 428 -13.17 15.33 -38.55
N HIS A 429 -13.10 14.24 -39.29
CA HIS A 429 -13.30 14.28 -40.77
C HIS A 429 -14.73 14.67 -41.15
N LYS A 430 -15.75 14.27 -40.36
CA LYS A 430 -17.15 14.69 -40.60
C LYS A 430 -17.37 16.20 -40.43
N MET A 431 -16.57 16.85 -39.56
CA MET A 431 -16.70 18.29 -39.29
C MET A 431 -16.21 19.21 -40.41
N LYS A 432 -15.55 18.69 -41.46
CA LYS A 432 -15.04 19.45 -42.63
C LYS A 432 -14.22 20.69 -42.21
N LEU A 433 -13.33 20.54 -41.27
CA LEU A 433 -12.48 21.62 -40.74
C LEU A 433 -11.36 22.02 -41.72
N PRO A 434 -10.82 23.26 -41.62
CA PRO A 434 -9.63 23.65 -42.35
C PRO A 434 -8.45 22.71 -42.12
N THR A 435 -7.68 22.40 -43.17
CA THR A 435 -6.58 21.42 -43.14
C THR A 435 -5.58 21.61 -41.98
N PRO A 436 -5.17 22.84 -41.60
CA PRO A 436 -4.26 23.02 -40.45
C PRO A 436 -4.87 22.58 -39.13
N ILE A 437 -6.16 22.86 -38.90
CA ILE A 437 -6.89 22.50 -37.70
C ILE A 437 -7.10 20.98 -37.62
N THR A 438 -7.53 20.38 -38.71
CA THR A 438 -7.68 18.93 -38.84
C THR A 438 -6.38 18.20 -38.47
N LYS A 439 -5.24 18.64 -39.03
CA LYS A 439 -3.92 18.05 -38.74
C LYS A 439 -3.54 18.19 -37.26
N LEU A 440 -3.84 19.34 -36.65
CA LEU A 440 -3.56 19.60 -35.23
C LEU A 440 -4.38 18.67 -34.35
N VAL A 441 -5.70 18.63 -34.51
CA VAL A 441 -6.60 17.80 -33.69
C VAL A 441 -6.27 16.32 -33.83
N ILE A 442 -6.04 15.83 -35.07
CA ILE A 442 -5.64 14.43 -35.29
C ILE A 442 -4.30 14.12 -34.62
N ALA A 443 -3.36 15.07 -34.60
CA ALA A 443 -2.09 14.85 -33.89
C ALA A 443 -2.28 14.68 -32.40
N TYR A 444 -3.14 15.48 -31.77
CA TYR A 444 -3.46 15.35 -30.34
C TYR A 444 -4.22 14.05 -30.04
N LEU A 445 -5.22 13.66 -30.83
CA LEU A 445 -5.94 12.40 -30.64
C LEU A 445 -5.01 11.19 -30.76
N LYS A 446 -4.08 11.20 -31.73
CA LYS A 446 -3.09 10.12 -31.88
C LYS A 446 -2.09 10.03 -30.72
N ASP A 447 -1.90 11.10 -29.96
CA ASP A 447 -1.04 11.09 -28.78
C ASP A 447 -1.65 10.29 -27.60
N GLN A 448 -2.94 9.98 -27.63
CA GLN A 448 -3.60 9.08 -26.68
C GLN A 448 -3.19 7.61 -26.88
N SER A 449 -2.73 7.21 -28.08
CA SER A 449 -2.21 5.88 -28.34
C SER A 449 -0.74 5.79 -27.90
N ARG A 450 -0.45 4.94 -26.90
CA ARG A 450 0.83 4.85 -26.16
C ARG A 450 2.03 4.27 -26.92
N GLU A 451 2.14 4.40 -28.21
CA GLU A 451 3.37 4.01 -28.92
C GLU A 451 4.42 5.13 -28.86
N SER A 452 5.36 5.07 -27.95
CA SER A 452 6.48 6.02 -27.91
C SER A 452 7.83 5.34 -27.77
N THR A 453 8.51 5.14 -28.89
CA THR A 453 9.96 4.96 -28.90
C THR A 453 10.66 6.30 -28.64
N LEU A 454 11.89 6.26 -28.07
CA LEU A 454 12.70 7.49 -27.83
C LEU A 454 12.85 8.34 -29.10
N LYS A 455 12.88 7.71 -30.28
CA LYS A 455 12.95 8.35 -31.57
C LYS A 455 11.62 9.05 -31.96
N GLU A 456 10.49 8.53 -31.54
CA GLU A 456 9.17 9.15 -31.75
C GLU A 456 8.95 10.29 -30.75
N PHE A 457 9.40 10.14 -29.51
CA PHE A 457 9.41 11.22 -28.52
C PHE A 457 10.20 12.45 -29.05
N THR A 458 11.42 12.26 -29.53
CA THR A 458 12.22 13.37 -30.08
C THR A 458 11.59 14.00 -31.32
N LYS A 459 10.99 13.20 -32.22
CA LYS A 459 10.23 13.72 -33.36
C LYS A 459 8.99 14.50 -32.92
N ARG A 460 8.31 14.02 -31.86
CA ARG A 460 7.12 14.65 -31.29
C ARG A 460 7.48 15.97 -30.61
N TRP A 461 8.54 16.00 -29.80
CA TRP A 461 9.10 17.20 -29.19
C TRP A 461 9.40 18.28 -30.22
N HIS A 462 10.11 17.94 -31.29
CA HIS A 462 10.39 18.87 -32.40
C HIS A 462 9.15 19.32 -33.18
N ARG A 463 8.08 18.52 -33.19
CA ARG A 463 6.82 18.89 -33.83
C ARG A 463 6.03 19.87 -32.96
N ILE A 464 5.92 19.63 -31.68
CA ILE A 464 5.20 20.48 -30.71
C ILE A 464 5.87 21.86 -30.63
N THR A 465 7.21 21.92 -30.56
CA THR A 465 7.95 23.18 -30.51
C THR A 465 7.86 24.02 -31.79
N ARG A 466 7.43 23.43 -32.91
CA ARG A 466 7.25 24.11 -34.21
C ARG A 466 5.79 24.43 -34.56
N LEU A 467 4.83 24.02 -33.72
CA LEU A 467 3.43 24.38 -33.95
C LEU A 467 3.23 25.88 -33.69
N PRO A 468 2.61 26.62 -34.62
CA PRO A 468 2.34 28.05 -34.40
C PRO A 468 1.40 28.19 -33.17
N LYS A 469 1.79 29.01 -32.20
CA LYS A 469 0.92 29.44 -31.12
C LYS A 469 -0.23 30.26 -31.70
N ILE A 470 -1.41 29.68 -31.79
CA ILE A 470 -2.59 30.39 -32.31
C ILE A 470 -3.21 31.17 -31.15
N ARG A 471 -2.94 32.46 -31.13
CA ARG A 471 -3.27 33.42 -30.06
C ARG A 471 -4.68 34.05 -30.18
N ASN A 472 -5.63 33.40 -30.86
CA ASN A 472 -6.96 33.98 -31.09
C ASN A 472 -8.01 33.29 -30.21
N SER A 473 -8.66 34.04 -29.31
CA SER A 473 -9.69 33.52 -28.36
C SER A 473 -10.86 32.81 -29.07
N ARG A 474 -11.25 33.26 -30.25
CA ARG A 474 -12.28 32.56 -31.04
C ARG A 474 -11.83 31.17 -31.48
N PHE A 475 -10.54 31.00 -31.72
CA PHE A 475 -9.99 29.69 -32.11
C PHE A 475 -9.93 28.73 -30.91
N GLN A 476 -9.60 29.22 -29.71
CA GLN A 476 -9.59 28.44 -28.49
C GLN A 476 -10.98 27.88 -28.16
N HIS A 477 -12.01 28.72 -28.21
CA HIS A 477 -13.39 28.25 -28.00
C HIS A 477 -13.86 27.25 -29.06
N MET A 478 -13.41 27.41 -30.32
CA MET A 478 -13.70 26.46 -31.39
C MET A 478 -12.96 25.14 -31.15
N GLN A 479 -11.71 25.19 -30.72
CA GLN A 479 -10.89 24.03 -30.40
C GLN A 479 -11.53 23.18 -29.31
N VAL A 480 -11.95 23.78 -28.19
CA VAL A 480 -12.66 23.08 -27.11
C VAL A 480 -13.90 22.35 -27.63
N ARG A 481 -14.72 22.99 -28.45
CA ARG A 481 -15.94 22.34 -29.01
C ARG A 481 -15.59 21.18 -29.96
N ILE A 482 -14.52 21.30 -30.72
CA ILE A 482 -14.05 20.22 -31.62
C ILE A 482 -13.64 19.00 -30.77
N PHE A 483 -12.79 19.20 -29.74
CA PHE A 483 -12.36 18.13 -28.89
C PHE A 483 -13.50 17.50 -28.08
N GLN A 484 -14.44 18.30 -27.58
CA GLN A 484 -15.65 17.77 -26.90
C GLN A 484 -16.46 16.82 -27.81
N ARG A 485 -16.59 17.13 -29.10
CA ARG A 485 -17.23 16.21 -30.05
C ARG A 485 -16.42 14.94 -30.28
N CYS A 486 -15.09 15.04 -30.38
CA CYS A 486 -14.22 13.88 -30.53
C CYS A 486 -14.34 12.97 -29.30
N PHE A 487 -14.24 13.51 -28.09
CA PHE A 487 -14.36 12.75 -26.85
C PHE A 487 -15.77 12.16 -26.65
N PHE A 488 -16.81 12.84 -27.15
CA PHE A 488 -18.14 12.25 -27.16
C PHE A 488 -18.22 11.00 -28.07
N ALA A 489 -17.57 11.03 -29.24
CA ALA A 489 -17.48 9.87 -30.12
C ALA A 489 -16.64 8.74 -29.51
N GLU A 490 -15.53 9.07 -28.87
CA GLU A 490 -14.68 8.12 -28.15
C GLU A 490 -15.42 7.44 -26.98
N ARG A 491 -16.18 8.21 -26.18
CA ARG A 491 -17.05 7.68 -25.11
C ARG A 491 -18.16 6.79 -25.65
N ALA A 492 -18.73 7.14 -26.79
CA ALA A 492 -19.74 6.31 -27.44
C ALA A 492 -19.16 4.96 -27.87
N TYR A 493 -17.94 4.98 -28.41
CA TYR A 493 -17.20 3.75 -28.78
C TYR A 493 -16.94 2.86 -27.56
N ILE A 494 -16.44 3.40 -26.42
CA ILE A 494 -16.20 2.63 -25.19
C ILE A 494 -17.49 1.95 -24.71
N ARG A 495 -18.61 2.70 -24.70
CA ARG A 495 -19.92 2.13 -24.31
C ARG A 495 -20.36 1.00 -25.23
N GLN A 496 -20.13 1.16 -26.53
CA GLN A 496 -20.42 0.11 -27.50
C GLN A 496 -19.52 -1.12 -27.27
N ALA A 497 -18.23 -0.93 -27.03
CA ALA A 497 -17.28 -2.01 -26.74
C ALA A 497 -17.66 -2.82 -25.48
N ILE A 498 -18.21 -2.14 -24.45
CA ILE A 498 -18.77 -2.83 -23.26
C ILE A 498 -19.99 -3.66 -23.66
N HIS A 499 -20.91 -3.07 -24.45
CA HIS A 499 -22.14 -3.76 -24.85
C HIS A 499 -21.87 -4.96 -25.77
N GLU A 500 -20.84 -4.89 -26.59
CA GLU A 500 -20.37 -5.97 -27.46
C GLU A 500 -19.55 -7.04 -26.70
N GLY A 501 -19.29 -6.85 -25.40
CA GLY A 501 -18.49 -7.77 -24.60
C GLY A 501 -16.98 -7.74 -24.92
N LYS A 502 -16.52 -6.74 -25.68
CA LYS A 502 -15.10 -6.52 -25.97
C LYS A 502 -14.31 -6.07 -24.74
N LEU A 503 -14.96 -5.37 -23.82
CA LEU A 503 -14.38 -4.87 -22.58
C LEU A 503 -15.20 -5.33 -21.38
N THR A 504 -14.53 -5.70 -20.30
CA THR A 504 -15.16 -5.77 -18.97
C THR A 504 -15.38 -4.36 -18.41
N PHE A 505 -16.24 -4.21 -17.39
CA PHE A 505 -16.44 -2.91 -16.76
C PHE A 505 -15.16 -2.34 -16.14
N GLU A 506 -14.28 -3.18 -15.59
CA GLU A 506 -12.99 -2.77 -15.01
C GLU A 506 -12.02 -2.27 -16.09
N GLU A 507 -11.89 -3.00 -17.21
CA GLU A 507 -11.07 -2.60 -18.35
C GLU A 507 -11.56 -1.30 -18.99
N ALA A 508 -12.87 -1.16 -19.14
CA ALA A 508 -13.49 0.05 -19.70
C ALA A 508 -13.31 1.25 -18.80
N TYR A 509 -13.40 1.06 -17.47
CA TYR A 509 -13.20 2.11 -16.49
C TYR A 509 -11.79 2.72 -16.61
N PHE A 510 -10.78 1.89 -16.81
CA PHE A 510 -9.38 2.34 -16.97
C PHE A 510 -9.19 3.25 -18.19
N ILE A 511 -9.74 2.87 -19.35
CA ILE A 511 -9.68 3.70 -20.58
C ILE A 511 -10.53 4.97 -20.43
N TYR A 512 -11.67 4.86 -19.75
CA TYR A 512 -12.57 5.98 -19.54
C TYR A 512 -11.97 7.06 -18.63
N GLU A 513 -11.21 6.68 -17.61
CA GLU A 513 -10.48 7.61 -16.73
C GLU A 513 -9.43 8.41 -17.52
N GLU A 514 -8.65 7.76 -18.40
CA GLU A 514 -7.68 8.43 -19.27
C GLU A 514 -8.36 9.48 -20.17
N LEU A 515 -9.51 9.13 -20.72
CA LEU A 515 -10.29 10.01 -21.57
C LEU A 515 -10.84 11.22 -20.82
N LEU A 516 -11.37 11.03 -19.62
CA LEU A 516 -11.85 12.11 -18.77
C LEU A 516 -10.72 13.07 -18.36
N LEU A 517 -9.55 12.53 -18.07
CA LEU A 517 -8.37 13.34 -17.76
C LEU A 517 -7.93 14.19 -18.98
N ALA A 518 -7.91 13.61 -20.17
CA ALA A 518 -7.60 14.32 -21.39
C ALA A 518 -8.61 15.45 -21.68
N GLU A 519 -9.90 15.19 -21.43
CA GLU A 519 -10.96 16.21 -21.58
C GLU A 519 -10.82 17.33 -20.54
N ALA A 520 -10.50 17.00 -19.28
CA ALA A 520 -10.29 17.98 -18.21
C ALA A 520 -9.11 18.92 -18.51
N LEU A 521 -7.99 18.38 -19.01
CA LEU A 521 -6.80 19.17 -19.38
C LEU A 521 -7.06 20.16 -20.51
N LEU A 522 -8.01 19.87 -21.40
CA LEU A 522 -8.37 20.78 -22.49
C LEU A 522 -9.31 21.91 -22.07
N ILE A 523 -10.02 21.74 -20.97
CA ILE A 523 -10.97 22.73 -20.43
C ILE A 523 -10.30 23.55 -19.31
N ASP A 524 -9.08 23.22 -18.91
CA ASP A 524 -8.38 23.87 -17.81
C ASP A 524 -8.07 25.34 -18.14
N PRO A 525 -8.65 26.31 -17.39
CA PRO A 525 -8.40 27.72 -17.64
C PRO A 525 -6.95 28.16 -17.40
N TYR A 526 -6.16 27.39 -16.64
CA TYR A 526 -4.73 27.66 -16.42
C TYR A 526 -3.84 27.34 -17.64
N ASN A 527 -4.36 26.61 -18.62
CA ASN A 527 -3.69 26.42 -19.92
C ASN A 527 -3.80 27.65 -20.84
N GLU A 528 -4.56 28.68 -20.46
CA GLU A 528 -4.75 29.90 -21.24
C GLU A 528 -3.72 31.01 -20.94
N GLU A 529 -2.94 30.91 -19.84
CA GLU A 529 -2.02 31.97 -19.40
C GLU A 529 -0.56 31.81 -19.86
N GLU A 530 -0.19 30.77 -20.62
CA GLU A 530 1.10 30.64 -21.29
C GLU A 530 0.96 30.90 -22.81
#